data_3b841b38b9f12e72e86e3ece9d3b8e42
#
_entry.id   3b841b38b9f12e72e86e3ece9d3b8e42
#
_cell.length_a   1.000
_cell.length_b   1.000
_cell.length_c   1.000
_cell.angle_alpha   90.00
_cell.angle_beta   90.00
_cell.angle_gamma   90.00
#
_symmetry.space_group_name_H-M   'P 1'
#
loop_
_entity.id
_entity.type
_entity.pdbx_description
1 polymer ?
#
loop_
_entity_poly.entity_id
_entity_poly.type
_entity_poly.pdbx_seq_one_letter_code
_entity_poly.pdbx_strand_id
1 'polypeptide(L)'
;MADTDELYAKAKRANALKKLMRVAAVLIAAPAIFTLSSALLNGELYEPFSYLFIGAVAILFVAPSIYGFIANFYAKPAETPNENAQNFVSSKIAAELSELENERVNLVAAVKKASLIALVVGVCVGAAAAYFLDAIFGVTLGAISYAATTGLLTASKRREFRANFKRQIIENIVKKHGLSYDKDRGLGLDDFFTIYDCRVDEWSSEDLIEGDIDGVSVKFSDFYAAKKVKKKNSTETVVQFQGVLFKADFNKKLSTVTQIAHVKSRNLAIYGQKANMDDARFEEIFDVYTTDQIGARYALSPALMENFTLLCLRLDAPVNSVFKDNQIFIAVETWRDDFEPDIRKSLINNETIALYESEIASFTQIVKELNLNRKIW
;
A
#
# COMPACT_ATOMS: atom_id res chain seq x y z
N MET A 1 21.89 1.44 -19.76
CA MET A 1 22.87 0.84 -18.84
C MET A 1 23.27 1.79 -17.68
N ALA A 2 23.69 3.05 -17.93
CA ALA A 2 24.03 4.02 -16.86
C ALA A 2 22.84 4.36 -15.94
N ASP A 3 21.62 4.43 -16.47
CA ASP A 3 20.39 4.76 -15.73
C ASP A 3 19.92 3.62 -14.78
N THR A 4 20.17 2.37 -15.18
CA THR A 4 19.88 1.16 -14.40
C THR A 4 20.77 1.02 -13.15
N ASP A 5 22.06 1.30 -13.30
CA ASP A 5 23.03 1.21 -12.21
C ASP A 5 22.77 2.32 -11.15
N GLU A 6 22.33 3.49 -11.58
CA GLU A 6 21.95 4.60 -10.69
C GLU A 6 20.65 4.31 -9.92
N LEU A 7 19.63 3.76 -10.58
CA LEU A 7 18.38 3.34 -9.94
C LEU A 7 18.60 2.22 -8.92
N TYR A 8 19.44 1.23 -9.26
CA TYR A 8 19.81 0.15 -8.34
C TYR A 8 20.56 0.67 -7.11
N ALA A 9 21.54 1.59 -7.31
CA ALA A 9 22.28 2.20 -6.22
C ALA A 9 21.37 3.04 -5.30
N LYS A 10 20.38 3.77 -5.88
CA LYS A 10 19.42 4.60 -5.16
C LYS A 10 18.46 3.75 -4.33
N ALA A 11 17.93 2.67 -4.87
CA ALA A 11 17.08 1.71 -4.16
C ALA A 11 17.83 1.00 -3.03
N LYS A 12 19.08 0.60 -3.25
CA LYS A 12 19.94 -0.04 -2.23
C LYS A 12 20.22 0.92 -1.05
N ARG A 13 20.47 2.22 -1.31
CA ARG A 13 20.64 3.26 -0.27
C ARG A 13 19.36 3.51 0.52
N ALA A 14 18.21 3.61 -0.14
CA ALA A 14 16.90 3.79 0.51
C ALA A 14 16.55 2.62 1.44
N ASN A 15 16.79 1.39 1.00
CA ASN A 15 16.57 0.19 1.80
C ASN A 15 17.52 0.10 3.01
N ALA A 16 18.78 0.51 2.85
CA ALA A 16 19.73 0.59 3.96
C ALA A 16 19.28 1.61 5.01
N LEU A 17 18.78 2.77 4.59
CA LEU A 17 18.27 3.81 5.48
C LEU A 17 17.02 3.36 6.24
N LYS A 18 16.05 2.73 5.55
CA LYS A 18 14.84 2.13 6.18
C LYS A 18 15.22 1.07 7.22
N LYS A 19 16.25 0.25 6.95
CA LYS A 19 16.76 -0.76 7.89
C LYS A 19 17.42 -0.12 9.11
N LEU A 20 18.20 0.94 8.92
CA LEU A 20 18.85 1.69 10.00
C LEU A 20 17.81 2.33 10.94
N MET A 21 16.76 2.95 10.38
CA MET A 21 15.68 3.55 11.15
C MET A 21 14.90 2.51 11.98
N ARG A 22 14.64 1.30 11.45
CA ARG A 22 14.01 0.21 12.21
C ARG A 22 14.88 -0.27 13.36
N VAL A 23 16.19 -0.42 13.13
CA VAL A 23 17.16 -0.81 14.18
C VAL A 23 17.22 0.27 15.27
N ALA A 24 17.26 1.54 14.91
CA ALA A 24 17.24 2.64 15.87
C ALA A 24 15.96 2.65 16.71
N ALA A 25 14.79 2.42 16.10
CA ALA A 25 13.51 2.33 16.82
C ALA A 25 13.50 1.16 17.83
N VAL A 26 14.04 -0.01 17.46
CA VAL A 26 14.16 -1.17 18.36
C VAL A 26 15.14 -0.90 19.51
N LEU A 27 16.28 -0.25 19.23
CA LEU A 27 17.29 0.10 20.26
C LEU A 27 16.76 1.13 21.26
N ILE A 28 15.82 2.00 20.87
CA ILE A 28 15.18 2.95 21.78
C ILE A 28 14.06 2.28 22.60
N ALA A 29 13.31 1.35 22.00
CA ALA A 29 12.20 0.66 22.67
C ALA A 29 12.65 -0.48 23.59
N ALA A 30 13.73 -1.19 23.28
CA ALA A 30 14.19 -2.36 24.01
C ALA A 30 14.54 -2.08 25.49
N PRO A 31 15.24 -0.99 25.86
CA PRO A 31 15.50 -0.67 27.27
C PRO A 31 14.24 -0.40 28.06
N ALA A 32 13.23 0.28 27.47
CA ALA A 32 11.96 0.56 28.12
C ALA A 32 11.15 -0.71 28.39
N ILE A 33 11.17 -1.68 27.44
CA ILE A 33 10.51 -2.98 27.59
C ILE A 33 11.23 -3.84 28.62
N PHE A 34 12.56 -3.79 28.65
CA PHE A 34 13.37 -4.58 29.59
C PHE A 34 13.19 -4.10 31.04
N THR A 35 13.20 -2.78 31.27
CA THR A 35 12.96 -2.22 32.63
C THR A 35 11.55 -2.52 33.11
N LEU A 36 10.54 -2.54 32.23
CA LEU A 36 9.18 -2.91 32.54
C LEU A 36 9.04 -4.38 32.92
N SER A 37 9.66 -5.28 32.14
CA SER A 37 9.59 -6.73 32.42
C SER A 37 10.28 -7.08 33.75
N SER A 38 11.37 -6.41 34.10
CA SER A 38 12.08 -6.62 35.37
C SER A 38 11.30 -6.09 36.56
N ALA A 39 10.62 -4.95 36.44
CA ALA A 39 9.76 -4.39 37.47
C ALA A 39 8.50 -5.23 37.74
N LEU A 40 7.92 -5.82 36.67
CA LEU A 40 6.78 -6.75 36.77
C LEU A 40 7.17 -8.09 37.44
N LEU A 41 8.37 -8.59 37.17
CA LEU A 41 8.88 -9.86 37.73
C LEU A 41 9.27 -9.73 39.23
N ASN A 42 9.72 -8.56 39.65
CA ASN A 42 10.20 -8.35 41.01
C ASN A 42 9.12 -7.82 42.00
N GLY A 43 7.90 -7.56 41.54
CA GLY A 43 6.80 -7.11 42.39
C GLY A 43 6.97 -5.70 42.97
N GLU A 44 8.00 -4.98 42.60
CA GLU A 44 8.33 -3.63 43.05
C GLU A 44 7.96 -2.58 41.98
N LEU A 45 6.66 -2.29 41.84
CA LEU A 45 6.21 -1.10 41.11
C LEU A 45 6.40 0.14 42.01
N TYR A 46 7.60 0.73 41.90
CA TYR A 46 7.87 2.04 42.50
C TYR A 46 6.98 3.09 41.82
N GLU A 47 6.21 3.87 42.56
CA GLU A 47 5.25 4.85 42.02
C GLU A 47 5.77 5.76 40.88
N PRO A 48 7.01 6.27 40.89
CA PRO A 48 7.50 7.09 39.79
C PRO A 48 7.66 6.36 38.44
N PHE A 49 7.85 5.03 38.42
CA PHE A 49 7.93 4.25 37.20
C PHE A 49 6.58 3.99 36.54
N SER A 50 5.49 3.96 37.30
CA SER A 50 4.14 3.88 36.75
C SER A 50 3.79 5.15 35.96
N TYR A 51 4.20 6.32 36.40
CA TYR A 51 4.01 7.59 35.68
C TYR A 51 4.87 7.68 34.40
N LEU A 52 6.11 7.16 34.41
CA LEU A 52 6.96 7.07 33.24
C LEU A 52 6.38 6.08 32.21
N PHE A 53 5.81 4.98 32.65
CA PHE A 53 5.14 4.01 31.76
C PHE A 53 3.85 4.59 31.16
N ILE A 54 3.02 5.24 31.96
CA ILE A 54 1.82 5.96 31.51
C ILE A 54 2.22 7.04 30.50
N GLY A 55 3.30 7.76 30.75
CA GLY A 55 3.87 8.73 29.82
C GLY A 55 4.34 8.11 28.51
N ALA A 56 5.01 6.97 28.55
CA ALA A 56 5.48 6.25 27.34
C ALA A 56 4.32 5.65 26.52
N VAL A 57 3.31 5.08 27.18
CA VAL A 57 2.08 4.59 26.55
C VAL A 57 1.28 5.76 25.98
N ALA A 58 1.15 6.85 26.70
CA ALA A 58 0.52 8.08 26.22
C ALA A 58 1.25 8.62 24.98
N ILE A 59 2.58 8.64 24.97
CA ILE A 59 3.38 9.04 23.82
C ILE A 59 3.16 8.09 22.63
N LEU A 60 3.11 6.78 22.84
CA LEU A 60 2.92 5.80 21.77
C LEU A 60 1.52 5.85 21.12
N PHE A 61 0.47 6.11 21.90
CA PHE A 61 -0.91 6.11 21.41
C PHE A 61 -1.44 7.52 21.11
N VAL A 62 -1.00 8.53 21.86
CA VAL A 62 -1.47 9.91 21.72
C VAL A 62 -0.59 10.70 20.74
N ALA A 63 0.71 10.40 20.66
CA ALA A 63 1.61 11.09 19.72
C ALA A 63 1.20 10.93 18.24
N PRO A 64 0.79 9.75 17.72
CA PRO A 64 0.26 9.64 16.37
C PRO A 64 -1.02 10.46 16.17
N SER A 65 -1.88 10.52 17.19
CA SER A 65 -3.12 11.29 17.16
C SER A 65 -2.85 12.80 17.24
N ILE A 66 -1.92 13.22 18.07
CA ILE A 66 -1.42 14.61 18.15
C ILE A 66 -0.65 14.96 16.88
N TYR A 67 0.19 14.07 16.35
CA TYR A 67 0.88 14.28 15.09
C TYR A 67 -0.11 14.40 13.92
N GLY A 68 -1.12 13.55 13.86
CA GLY A 68 -2.22 13.65 12.91
C GLY A 68 -3.01 14.97 13.07
N PHE A 69 -3.26 15.41 14.30
CA PHE A 69 -3.88 16.70 14.59
C PHE A 69 -2.98 17.86 14.14
N ILE A 70 -1.69 17.86 14.51
CA ILE A 70 -0.71 18.88 14.14
C ILE A 70 -0.51 18.89 12.61
N ALA A 71 -0.36 17.73 11.97
CA ALA A 71 -0.22 17.62 10.51
C ALA A 71 -1.46 18.16 9.79
N ASN A 72 -2.67 17.88 10.29
CA ASN A 72 -3.90 18.43 9.76
C ASN A 72 -4.07 19.93 10.02
N PHE A 73 -3.54 20.45 11.15
CA PHE A 73 -3.63 21.85 11.53
C PHE A 73 -2.65 22.73 10.73
N TYR A 74 -1.45 22.20 10.49
CA TYR A 74 -0.38 22.88 9.73
C TYR A 74 -0.33 22.47 8.25
N ALA A 75 -1.28 21.67 7.77
CA ALA A 75 -1.42 21.45 6.33
C ALA A 75 -1.56 22.82 5.65
N LYS A 76 -0.53 23.22 4.88
CA LYS A 76 -0.53 24.49 4.16
C LYS A 76 -1.79 24.61 3.32
N PRO A 77 -2.41 25.81 3.23
CA PRO A 77 -3.40 26.08 2.19
C PRO A 77 -2.77 25.75 0.83
N ALA A 78 -3.56 25.22 -0.09
CA ALA A 78 -3.09 24.94 -1.44
C ALA A 78 -2.37 26.16 -2.01
N GLU A 79 -1.14 25.96 -2.50
CA GLU A 79 -0.42 26.99 -3.25
C GLU A 79 -1.26 27.32 -4.49
N THR A 80 -1.34 28.61 -4.84
CA THR A 80 -2.03 29.07 -6.04
C THR A 80 -1.41 28.40 -7.27
N PRO A 81 -2.21 27.97 -8.26
CA PRO A 81 -1.72 27.26 -9.42
C PRO A 81 -0.66 28.07 -10.17
N ASN A 82 0.43 27.43 -10.54
CA ASN A 82 1.43 28.03 -11.41
C ASN A 82 0.82 28.21 -12.81
N GLU A 83 0.74 29.44 -13.33
CA GLU A 83 0.13 29.78 -14.61
C GLU A 83 0.61 28.96 -15.81
N ASN A 84 1.80 28.37 -15.73
CA ASN A 84 2.36 27.53 -16.80
C ASN A 84 1.79 26.09 -16.85
N ALA A 85 1.03 25.65 -15.84
CA ALA A 85 0.41 24.34 -15.80
C ALA A 85 -0.94 24.27 -16.56
N GLN A 86 -1.53 25.40 -16.89
CA GLN A 86 -2.86 25.49 -17.52
C GLN A 86 -2.90 25.06 -18.99
N ASN A 87 -1.77 24.93 -19.66
CA ASN A 87 -1.74 24.68 -21.11
C ASN A 87 -1.89 23.20 -21.53
N PHE A 88 -1.94 22.26 -20.60
CA PHE A 88 -1.99 20.83 -20.94
C PHE A 88 -3.32 20.11 -20.60
N VAL A 89 -4.20 20.75 -19.84
CA VAL A 89 -5.49 20.16 -19.42
C VAL A 89 -6.60 20.83 -20.17
N SER A 90 -7.47 20.06 -20.84
CA SER A 90 -8.67 20.64 -21.49
C SER A 90 -9.46 21.43 -20.44
N SER A 91 -10.09 22.53 -20.84
CA SER A 91 -10.82 23.45 -19.95
C SER A 91 -11.86 22.73 -19.06
N LYS A 92 -12.40 21.62 -19.53
CA LYS A 92 -13.34 20.76 -18.80
C LYS A 92 -12.65 20.02 -17.63
N ILE A 93 -11.49 19.42 -17.86
CA ILE A 93 -10.74 18.71 -16.81
C ILE A 93 -10.23 19.70 -15.75
N ALA A 94 -9.84 20.92 -16.15
CA ALA A 94 -9.44 21.95 -15.21
C ALA A 94 -10.58 22.40 -14.30
N ALA A 95 -11.82 22.49 -14.82
CA ALA A 95 -12.99 22.81 -14.03
C ALA A 95 -13.35 21.68 -13.05
N GLU A 96 -13.35 20.42 -13.51
CA GLU A 96 -13.60 19.24 -12.68
C GLU A 96 -12.54 19.10 -11.56
N LEU A 97 -11.26 19.36 -11.86
CA LEU A 97 -10.17 19.40 -10.89
C LEU A 97 -10.35 20.49 -9.83
N SER A 98 -10.78 21.69 -10.25
CA SER A 98 -10.98 22.79 -9.30
C SER A 98 -12.17 22.53 -8.37
N GLU A 99 -13.23 21.90 -8.87
CA GLU A 99 -14.37 21.47 -8.05
C GLU A 99 -13.95 20.42 -7.03
N LEU A 100 -13.20 19.40 -7.46
CA LEU A 100 -12.70 18.33 -6.58
C LEU A 100 -11.72 18.86 -5.53
N GLU A 101 -10.87 19.83 -5.88
CA GLU A 101 -9.98 20.51 -4.93
C GLU A 101 -10.78 21.30 -3.89
N ASN A 102 -11.87 21.97 -4.28
CA ASN A 102 -12.76 22.63 -3.34
C ASN A 102 -13.42 21.61 -2.39
N GLU A 103 -13.85 20.45 -2.88
CA GLU A 103 -14.35 19.35 -2.04
C GLU A 103 -13.27 18.89 -1.05
N ARG A 104 -12.02 18.72 -1.49
CA ARG A 104 -10.87 18.35 -0.64
C ARG A 104 -10.64 19.40 0.45
N VAL A 105 -10.61 20.68 0.10
CA VAL A 105 -10.41 21.77 1.07
C VAL A 105 -11.54 21.79 2.10
N ASN A 106 -12.79 21.61 1.66
CA ASN A 106 -13.96 21.51 2.52
C ASN A 106 -13.87 20.28 3.44
N LEU A 107 -13.40 19.15 2.93
CA LEU A 107 -13.16 17.93 3.72
C LEU A 107 -12.07 18.19 4.78
N VAL A 108 -10.95 18.79 4.41
CA VAL A 108 -9.87 19.13 5.37
C VAL A 108 -10.39 20.08 6.46
N ALA A 109 -11.18 21.09 6.10
CA ALA A 109 -11.82 21.99 7.06
C ALA A 109 -12.79 21.23 7.99
N ALA A 110 -13.56 20.29 7.46
CA ALA A 110 -14.45 19.44 8.26
C ALA A 110 -13.67 18.53 9.21
N VAL A 111 -12.55 17.94 8.76
CA VAL A 111 -11.66 17.13 9.59
C VAL A 111 -11.06 17.96 10.72
N LYS A 112 -10.62 19.20 10.46
CA LYS A 112 -10.12 20.12 11.50
C LYS A 112 -11.20 20.41 12.55
N LYS A 113 -12.41 20.74 12.12
CA LYS A 113 -13.54 20.98 13.03
C LYS A 113 -13.90 19.73 13.85
N ALA A 114 -13.99 18.58 13.19
CA ALA A 114 -14.27 17.30 13.84
C ALA A 114 -13.19 16.94 14.86
N SER A 115 -11.91 17.18 14.56
CA SER A 115 -10.78 16.94 15.47
C SER A 115 -10.86 17.82 16.74
N LEU A 116 -11.28 19.08 16.61
CA LEU A 116 -11.50 19.96 17.76
C LEU A 116 -12.64 19.45 18.66
N ILE A 117 -13.77 19.07 18.06
CA ILE A 117 -14.91 18.48 18.81
C ILE A 117 -14.46 17.18 19.48
N ALA A 118 -13.79 16.32 18.74
CA ALA A 118 -13.28 15.04 19.22
C ALA A 118 -12.28 15.19 20.37
N LEU A 119 -11.45 16.26 20.33
CA LEU A 119 -10.51 16.55 21.42
C LEU A 119 -11.27 16.87 22.71
N VAL A 120 -12.30 17.71 22.65
CA VAL A 120 -13.14 18.04 23.82
C VAL A 120 -13.83 16.78 24.36
N VAL A 121 -14.47 15.99 23.49
CA VAL A 121 -15.12 14.73 23.86
C VAL A 121 -14.11 13.75 24.45
N GLY A 122 -12.95 13.57 23.82
CA GLY A 122 -11.88 12.67 24.28
C GLY A 122 -11.35 13.08 25.67
N VAL A 123 -11.14 14.38 25.89
CA VAL A 123 -10.70 14.90 27.22
C VAL A 123 -11.79 14.68 28.28
N CYS A 124 -13.06 14.95 27.99
CA CYS A 124 -14.15 14.74 28.92
C CYS A 124 -14.31 13.26 29.28
N VAL A 125 -14.33 12.37 28.30
CA VAL A 125 -14.43 10.91 28.52
C VAL A 125 -13.20 10.39 29.25
N GLY A 126 -12.01 10.85 28.84
CA GLY A 126 -10.75 10.47 29.49
C GLY A 126 -10.66 10.92 30.94
N ALA A 127 -11.04 12.15 31.23
CA ALA A 127 -11.09 12.67 32.63
C ALA A 127 -12.09 11.91 33.50
N ALA A 128 -13.28 11.65 32.98
CA ALA A 128 -14.28 10.84 33.70
C ALA A 128 -13.78 9.42 33.96
N ALA A 129 -13.20 8.75 32.94
CA ALA A 129 -12.65 7.41 33.11
C ALA A 129 -11.46 7.39 34.09
N ALA A 130 -10.59 8.41 34.08
CA ALA A 130 -9.47 8.53 35.00
C ALA A 130 -9.97 8.72 36.45
N TYR A 131 -11.07 9.45 36.64
CA TYR A 131 -11.66 9.69 37.96
C TYR A 131 -12.34 8.43 38.54
N PHE A 132 -13.11 7.69 37.73
CA PHE A 132 -13.89 6.54 38.18
C PHE A 132 -13.15 5.20 38.16
N LEU A 133 -12.14 5.06 37.31
CA LEU A 133 -11.41 3.81 37.11
C LEU A 133 -9.94 3.98 37.52
N ASP A 134 -9.11 4.49 36.61
CA ASP A 134 -7.73 4.93 36.83
C ASP A 134 -7.19 5.72 35.62
N ALA A 135 -5.95 6.25 35.76
CA ALA A 135 -5.32 7.08 34.74
C ALA A 135 -5.08 6.34 33.40
N ILE A 136 -4.81 5.02 33.42
CA ILE A 136 -4.57 4.22 32.20
C ILE A 136 -5.86 4.10 31.40
N PHE A 137 -6.98 3.78 32.06
CA PHE A 137 -8.30 3.75 31.45
C PHE A 137 -8.73 5.13 30.95
N GLY A 138 -8.37 6.19 31.66
CA GLY A 138 -8.60 7.57 31.22
C GLY A 138 -7.95 7.87 29.88
N VAL A 139 -6.66 7.61 29.75
CA VAL A 139 -5.92 7.85 28.51
C VAL A 139 -6.45 6.98 27.36
N THR A 140 -6.68 5.70 27.61
CA THR A 140 -7.13 4.77 26.56
C THR A 140 -8.52 5.09 26.06
N LEU A 141 -9.51 5.30 26.94
CA LEU A 141 -10.88 5.66 26.58
C LEU A 141 -10.96 7.04 25.94
N GLY A 142 -10.17 8.00 26.41
CA GLY A 142 -10.04 9.32 25.80
C GLY A 142 -9.54 9.24 24.36
N ALA A 143 -8.49 8.46 24.10
CA ALA A 143 -7.94 8.26 22.75
C ALA A 143 -8.93 7.53 21.82
N ILE A 144 -9.59 6.47 22.31
CA ILE A 144 -10.62 5.75 21.55
C ILE A 144 -11.77 6.68 21.19
N SER A 145 -12.25 7.48 22.18
CA SER A 145 -13.34 8.43 22.00
C SER A 145 -13.00 9.51 20.96
N TYR A 146 -11.76 10.03 21.00
CA TYR A 146 -11.26 10.96 20.00
C TYR A 146 -11.28 10.36 18.59
N ALA A 147 -10.71 9.16 18.43
CA ALA A 147 -10.64 8.48 17.12
C ALA A 147 -12.06 8.17 16.58
N ALA A 148 -12.94 7.63 17.43
CA ALA A 148 -14.31 7.31 17.06
C ALA A 148 -15.09 8.56 16.65
N THR A 149 -15.02 9.65 17.43
CA THR A 149 -15.73 10.91 17.15
C THR A 149 -15.25 11.52 15.83
N THR A 150 -13.93 11.59 15.62
CA THR A 150 -13.36 12.11 14.36
C THR A 150 -13.79 11.26 13.17
N GLY A 151 -13.72 9.94 13.30
CA GLY A 151 -14.13 9.00 12.26
C GLY A 151 -15.61 9.16 11.89
N LEU A 152 -16.51 9.15 12.88
CA LEU A 152 -17.95 9.27 12.66
C LEU A 152 -18.34 10.59 12.00
N LEU A 153 -17.78 11.72 12.48
CA LEU A 153 -18.12 13.06 11.97
C LEU A 153 -17.60 13.31 10.55
N THR A 154 -16.58 12.56 10.09
CA THR A 154 -15.98 12.77 8.77
C THR A 154 -16.25 11.65 7.76
N ALA A 155 -16.80 10.52 8.20
CA ALA A 155 -16.96 9.32 7.38
C ALA A 155 -17.73 9.54 6.06
N SER A 156 -18.88 10.24 6.12
CA SER A 156 -19.71 10.50 4.92
C SER A 156 -18.96 11.36 3.92
N LYS A 157 -18.35 12.47 4.39
CA LYS A 157 -17.60 13.38 3.52
C LYS A 157 -16.35 12.74 2.91
N ARG A 158 -15.67 11.89 3.66
CA ARG A 158 -14.52 11.11 3.15
C ARG A 158 -14.98 10.14 2.06
N ARG A 159 -16.09 9.44 2.27
CA ARG A 159 -16.66 8.51 1.29
C ARG A 159 -17.08 9.22 0.01
N GLU A 160 -17.75 10.37 0.12
CA GLU A 160 -18.20 11.19 -1.00
C GLU A 160 -17.00 11.69 -1.82
N PHE A 161 -16.00 12.30 -1.16
CA PHE A 161 -14.78 12.78 -1.81
C PHE A 161 -14.03 11.65 -2.52
N ARG A 162 -13.89 10.48 -1.89
CA ARG A 162 -13.26 9.29 -2.46
C ARG A 162 -14.01 8.83 -3.73
N ALA A 163 -15.32 8.74 -3.67
CA ALA A 163 -16.15 8.33 -4.81
C ALA A 163 -16.04 9.32 -5.99
N ASN A 164 -16.05 10.63 -5.71
CA ASN A 164 -15.90 11.67 -6.72
C ASN A 164 -14.49 11.65 -7.32
N PHE A 165 -13.47 11.46 -6.50
CA PHE A 165 -12.08 11.34 -6.95
C PHE A 165 -11.91 10.15 -7.90
N LYS A 166 -12.35 8.95 -7.50
CA LYS A 166 -12.25 7.75 -8.34
C LYS A 166 -12.96 7.96 -9.69
N ARG A 167 -14.15 8.53 -9.69
CA ARG A 167 -14.94 8.80 -10.90
C ARG A 167 -14.31 9.88 -11.79
N GLN A 168 -13.80 10.98 -11.21
CA GLN A 168 -13.33 12.12 -12.01
C GLN A 168 -11.86 12.01 -12.40
N ILE A 169 -11.04 11.37 -11.60
CA ILE A 169 -9.58 11.28 -11.84
C ILE A 169 -9.19 9.90 -12.36
N ILE A 170 -9.41 8.85 -11.58
CA ILE A 170 -8.94 7.51 -11.93
C ILE A 170 -9.61 7.02 -13.22
N GLU A 171 -10.92 7.11 -13.32
CA GLU A 171 -11.65 6.68 -14.51
C GLU A 171 -11.21 7.43 -15.78
N ASN A 172 -10.94 8.74 -15.67
CA ASN A 172 -10.48 9.53 -16.81
C ASN A 172 -9.04 9.18 -17.22
N ILE A 173 -8.15 8.90 -16.26
CA ILE A 173 -6.78 8.43 -16.55
C ILE A 173 -6.85 7.06 -17.25
N VAL A 174 -7.63 6.13 -16.71
CA VAL A 174 -7.79 4.79 -17.29
C VAL A 174 -8.33 4.84 -18.72
N LYS A 175 -9.33 5.69 -18.97
CA LYS A 175 -9.89 5.90 -20.31
C LYS A 175 -8.89 6.46 -21.32
N LYS A 176 -7.94 7.31 -20.89
CA LYS A 176 -6.85 7.78 -21.76
C LYS A 176 -5.97 6.63 -22.27
N HIS A 177 -5.85 5.57 -21.48
CA HIS A 177 -5.13 4.35 -21.87
C HIS A 177 -5.98 3.35 -22.66
N GLY A 178 -7.23 3.70 -23.01
CA GLY A 178 -8.14 2.81 -23.74
C GLY A 178 -8.70 1.65 -22.92
N LEU A 179 -8.61 1.74 -21.60
CA LEU A 179 -9.06 0.72 -20.66
C LEU A 179 -10.39 1.10 -20.02
N SER A 180 -11.09 0.12 -19.46
CA SER A 180 -12.30 0.29 -18.64
C SER A 180 -11.96 0.22 -17.16
N TYR A 181 -12.78 0.90 -16.35
CA TYR A 181 -12.63 0.98 -14.92
C TYR A 181 -13.95 0.67 -14.22
N ASP A 182 -13.87 -0.16 -13.17
CA ASP A 182 -14.99 -0.48 -12.30
C ASP A 182 -14.52 -0.44 -10.84
N LYS A 183 -14.99 0.55 -10.09
CA LYS A 183 -14.58 0.80 -8.70
C LYS A 183 -15.02 -0.27 -7.71
N ASP A 184 -16.09 -1.02 -8.02
CA ASP A 184 -16.72 -1.98 -7.11
C ASP A 184 -16.35 -3.45 -7.44
N ARG A 185 -15.56 -3.67 -8.50
CA ARG A 185 -15.07 -5.00 -8.91
C ARG A 185 -13.56 -5.11 -8.79
N GLY A 186 -13.07 -6.34 -8.73
CA GLY A 186 -11.64 -6.66 -8.74
C GLY A 186 -11.39 -8.11 -9.15
N LEU A 187 -10.14 -8.53 -9.13
CA LEU A 187 -9.72 -9.91 -9.35
C LEU A 187 -10.18 -10.80 -8.19
N GLY A 188 -10.37 -12.09 -8.49
CA GLY A 188 -10.91 -13.06 -7.55
C GLY A 188 -9.86 -13.69 -6.62
N LEU A 189 -10.34 -14.38 -5.58
CA LEU A 189 -9.49 -15.18 -4.69
C LEU A 189 -8.72 -16.28 -5.43
N ASP A 190 -9.27 -16.85 -6.50
CA ASP A 190 -8.59 -17.90 -7.29
C ASP A 190 -7.33 -17.32 -7.99
N ASP A 191 -7.42 -16.08 -8.48
CA ASP A 191 -6.26 -15.38 -9.06
C ASP A 191 -5.19 -15.14 -7.98
N PHE A 192 -5.61 -14.76 -6.77
CA PHE A 192 -4.71 -14.57 -5.63
C PHE A 192 -4.04 -15.89 -5.21
N PHE A 193 -4.80 -16.96 -5.08
CA PHE A 193 -4.28 -18.29 -4.71
C PHE A 193 -3.41 -18.92 -5.80
N THR A 194 -3.42 -18.40 -7.01
CA THR A 194 -2.41 -18.78 -8.01
C THR A 194 -1.01 -18.35 -7.59
N ILE A 195 -0.87 -17.28 -6.82
CA ILE A 195 0.45 -16.75 -6.39
C ILE A 195 0.74 -17.11 -4.92
N TYR A 196 -0.30 -17.12 -4.06
CA TYR A 196 -0.15 -17.31 -2.61
C TYR A 196 -0.79 -18.60 -2.13
N ASP A 197 -0.15 -19.24 -1.15
CA ASP A 197 -0.70 -20.38 -0.39
C ASP A 197 -0.78 -19.96 1.09
N CYS A 198 -1.92 -19.37 1.44
CA CYS A 198 -2.14 -18.90 2.81
C CYS A 198 -3.63 -18.97 3.17
N ARG A 199 -3.89 -19.02 4.47
CA ARG A 199 -5.26 -18.90 4.96
C ARG A 199 -5.75 -17.47 4.82
N VAL A 200 -6.91 -17.28 4.22
CA VAL A 200 -7.61 -16.00 4.09
C VAL A 200 -8.98 -16.13 4.75
N ASP A 201 -9.25 -15.31 5.77
CA ASP A 201 -10.53 -15.24 6.46
C ASP A 201 -11.29 -13.96 6.10
N GLU A 202 -10.58 -12.93 5.61
CA GLU A 202 -11.12 -11.64 5.14
C GLU A 202 -10.36 -11.23 3.87
N TRP A 203 -11.11 -10.76 2.88
CA TRP A 203 -10.51 -10.19 1.66
C TRP A 203 -11.42 -9.16 1.03
N SER A 204 -10.84 -8.27 0.26
CA SER A 204 -11.52 -7.36 -0.65
C SER A 204 -10.71 -7.17 -1.92
N SER A 205 -11.42 -6.92 -3.01
CA SER A 205 -10.80 -6.54 -4.27
C SER A 205 -11.66 -5.50 -4.94
N GLU A 206 -11.08 -4.37 -5.30
CA GLU A 206 -11.76 -3.21 -5.86
C GLU A 206 -10.90 -2.53 -6.92
N ASP A 207 -11.45 -1.52 -7.58
CA ASP A 207 -10.74 -0.72 -8.58
C ASP A 207 -10.24 -1.56 -9.79
N LEU A 208 -11.12 -2.39 -10.35
CA LEU A 208 -10.79 -3.20 -11.53
C LEU A 208 -10.53 -2.31 -12.74
N ILE A 209 -9.34 -2.46 -13.31
CA ILE A 209 -8.96 -1.89 -14.59
C ILE A 209 -8.77 -3.06 -15.56
N GLU A 210 -9.50 -3.05 -16.68
CA GLU A 210 -9.42 -4.13 -17.66
C GLU A 210 -9.52 -3.61 -19.10
N GLY A 211 -8.95 -4.35 -20.04
CA GLY A 211 -9.02 -4.06 -21.47
C GLY A 211 -7.94 -4.75 -22.26
N ASP A 212 -7.62 -4.21 -23.43
CA ASP A 212 -6.60 -4.72 -24.35
C ASP A 212 -5.45 -3.71 -24.47
N ILE A 213 -4.23 -4.19 -24.33
CA ILE A 213 -3.02 -3.39 -24.56
C ILE A 213 -2.16 -4.11 -25.59
N ASP A 214 -2.05 -3.52 -26.78
CA ASP A 214 -1.25 -4.06 -27.89
C ASP A 214 -1.61 -5.53 -28.23
N GLY A 215 -2.89 -5.90 -28.16
CA GLY A 215 -3.40 -7.25 -28.43
C GLY A 215 -3.25 -8.24 -27.27
N VAL A 216 -2.99 -7.75 -26.08
CA VAL A 216 -2.93 -8.54 -24.83
C VAL A 216 -4.07 -8.14 -23.93
N SER A 217 -4.95 -9.08 -23.58
CA SER A 217 -5.98 -8.84 -22.58
C SER A 217 -5.35 -8.71 -21.19
N VAL A 218 -5.67 -7.63 -20.48
CA VAL A 218 -5.14 -7.32 -19.16
C VAL A 218 -6.25 -7.02 -18.17
N LYS A 219 -6.01 -7.39 -16.91
CA LYS A 219 -6.85 -7.03 -15.76
C LYS A 219 -5.95 -6.79 -14.57
N PHE A 220 -6.21 -5.71 -13.83
CA PHE A 220 -5.55 -5.49 -12.54
C PHE A 220 -6.48 -4.73 -11.59
N SER A 221 -6.26 -4.92 -10.31
CA SER A 221 -7.10 -4.34 -9.26
C SER A 221 -6.34 -4.26 -7.94
N ASP A 222 -6.77 -3.38 -7.06
CA ASP A 222 -6.37 -3.44 -5.67
C ASP A 222 -6.89 -4.72 -5.02
N PHE A 223 -6.06 -5.31 -4.15
CA PHE A 223 -6.40 -6.55 -3.44
C PHE A 223 -5.88 -6.51 -2.00
N TYR A 224 -6.74 -6.92 -1.10
CA TYR A 224 -6.44 -7.08 0.32
C TYR A 224 -6.82 -8.48 0.78
N ALA A 225 -5.94 -9.13 1.53
CA ALA A 225 -6.20 -10.42 2.15
C ALA A 225 -5.63 -10.48 3.57
N ALA A 226 -6.42 -11.01 4.50
CA ALA A 226 -6.02 -11.16 5.89
C ALA A 226 -6.56 -12.45 6.49
N LYS A 227 -5.85 -12.94 7.53
CA LYS A 227 -6.32 -14.06 8.36
C LYS A 227 -6.63 -13.60 9.78
N LYS A 228 -7.59 -14.25 10.40
CA LYS A 228 -7.95 -14.06 11.83
C LYS A 228 -7.22 -15.09 12.68
N VAL A 229 -6.40 -14.61 13.61
CA VAL A 229 -5.69 -15.45 14.57
C VAL A 229 -6.36 -15.29 15.93
N LYS A 230 -6.92 -16.38 16.44
CA LYS A 230 -7.51 -16.41 17.79
C LYS A 230 -6.38 -16.49 18.82
N LYS A 231 -6.28 -15.48 19.69
CA LYS A 231 -5.48 -15.49 20.90
C LYS A 231 -6.38 -15.83 22.09
N LYS A 232 -5.79 -16.13 23.26
CA LYS A 232 -6.55 -16.57 24.46
C LYS A 232 -7.71 -15.65 24.83
N ASN A 233 -7.57 -14.33 24.65
CA ASN A 233 -8.57 -13.32 25.04
C ASN A 233 -8.92 -12.34 23.90
N SER A 234 -8.46 -12.54 22.68
CA SER A 234 -8.69 -11.63 21.56
C SER A 234 -8.58 -12.36 20.22
N THR A 235 -9.14 -11.74 19.19
CA THR A 235 -8.88 -12.14 17.79
C THR A 235 -8.07 -11.03 17.14
N GLU A 236 -6.96 -11.40 16.53
CA GLU A 236 -6.07 -10.48 15.80
C GLU A 236 -6.23 -10.72 14.31
N THR A 237 -6.38 -9.63 13.53
CA THR A 237 -6.35 -9.69 12.08
C THR A 237 -4.91 -9.50 11.61
N VAL A 238 -4.37 -10.48 10.91
CA VAL A 238 -3.01 -10.46 10.36
C VAL A 238 -3.10 -10.35 8.84
N VAL A 239 -2.69 -9.20 8.30
CA VAL A 239 -2.66 -8.97 6.86
C VAL A 239 -1.68 -9.94 6.21
N GLN A 240 -2.13 -10.64 5.17
CA GLN A 240 -1.34 -11.57 4.38
C GLN A 240 -0.82 -10.91 3.12
N PHE A 241 -1.64 -10.03 2.51
CA PHE A 241 -1.31 -9.28 1.31
C PHE A 241 -2.10 -7.98 1.28
N GLN A 242 -1.48 -6.93 0.80
CA GLN A 242 -2.11 -5.67 0.42
C GLN A 242 -1.32 -5.07 -0.73
N GLY A 243 -2.00 -4.78 -1.84
CA GLY A 243 -1.36 -4.22 -3.04
C GLY A 243 -2.15 -4.54 -4.30
N VAL A 244 -1.49 -4.57 -5.44
CA VAL A 244 -2.11 -4.75 -6.75
C VAL A 244 -1.91 -6.18 -7.25
N LEU A 245 -3.01 -6.82 -7.65
CA LEU A 245 -2.98 -8.03 -8.47
C LEU A 245 -3.13 -7.65 -9.94
N PHE A 246 -2.35 -8.29 -10.78
CA PHE A 246 -2.37 -8.12 -12.23
C PHE A 246 -2.45 -9.49 -12.90
N LYS A 247 -3.25 -9.59 -13.96
CA LYS A 247 -3.42 -10.77 -14.79
C LYS A 247 -3.42 -10.36 -16.26
N ALA A 248 -2.67 -11.07 -17.08
CA ALA A 248 -2.66 -10.82 -18.51
C ALA A 248 -2.48 -12.12 -19.31
N ASP A 249 -2.90 -12.09 -20.57
CA ASP A 249 -2.59 -13.18 -21.47
C ASP A 249 -1.08 -13.20 -21.77
N PHE A 250 -0.54 -14.40 -21.81
CA PHE A 250 0.85 -14.63 -22.15
C PHE A 250 0.95 -15.40 -23.45
N ASN A 251 1.39 -14.72 -24.50
CA ASN A 251 1.36 -15.26 -25.88
C ASN A 251 2.41 -16.36 -26.16
N LYS A 252 2.93 -16.99 -25.11
CA LYS A 252 3.78 -18.18 -25.22
C LYS A 252 2.98 -19.39 -24.72
N LYS A 253 2.95 -20.46 -25.52
CA LYS A 253 2.37 -21.73 -25.06
C LYS A 253 3.33 -22.38 -24.07
N LEU A 254 2.98 -22.27 -22.80
CA LEU A 254 3.69 -22.92 -21.72
C LEU A 254 2.88 -24.15 -21.28
N SER A 255 3.47 -25.33 -21.39
CA SER A 255 2.93 -26.59 -20.82
C SER A 255 3.30 -26.75 -19.35
N THR A 256 4.02 -25.79 -18.79
CA THR A 256 4.67 -25.86 -17.47
C THR A 256 4.33 -24.63 -16.66
N VAL A 257 4.38 -24.76 -15.34
CA VAL A 257 4.24 -23.61 -14.42
C VAL A 257 5.64 -23.11 -14.05
N THR A 258 5.84 -21.80 -14.20
CA THR A 258 7.06 -21.12 -13.76
C THR A 258 6.70 -19.96 -12.87
N GLN A 259 7.32 -19.89 -11.70
CA GLN A 259 7.10 -18.85 -10.71
C GLN A 259 8.37 -18.04 -10.48
N ILE A 260 8.21 -16.73 -10.42
CA ILE A 260 9.21 -15.78 -9.93
C ILE A 260 8.76 -15.32 -8.55
N ALA A 261 9.55 -15.65 -7.53
CA ALA A 261 9.26 -15.37 -6.13
C ALA A 261 10.26 -14.35 -5.60
N HIS A 262 9.78 -13.20 -5.14
CA HIS A 262 10.65 -12.22 -4.51
C HIS A 262 11.16 -12.75 -3.15
N VAL A 263 12.49 -12.68 -2.89
CA VAL A 263 13.14 -13.26 -1.70
C VAL A 263 12.62 -12.76 -0.35
N LYS A 264 11.92 -11.63 -0.31
CA LYS A 264 11.30 -11.08 0.92
C LYS A 264 9.85 -11.49 1.09
N SER A 265 9.19 -11.99 0.04
CA SER A 265 7.78 -12.40 0.10
C SER A 265 7.63 -13.71 0.86
N ARG A 266 6.45 -13.90 1.43
CA ARG A 266 6.11 -15.08 2.24
C ARG A 266 4.79 -15.66 1.81
N ASN A 267 4.55 -16.90 2.24
CA ASN A 267 3.30 -17.60 1.98
C ASN A 267 2.98 -17.74 0.48
N LEU A 268 4.00 -17.85 -0.37
CA LEU A 268 3.83 -18.08 -1.80
C LEU A 268 3.47 -19.55 -2.06
N ALA A 269 2.59 -19.78 -3.02
CA ALA A 269 2.40 -21.11 -3.60
C ALA A 269 3.68 -21.50 -4.36
N ILE A 270 4.25 -22.67 -4.05
CA ILE A 270 5.51 -23.12 -4.65
C ILE A 270 5.22 -24.18 -5.70
N TYR A 271 5.67 -23.94 -6.92
CA TYR A 271 5.44 -24.81 -8.06
C TYR A 271 6.73 -25.57 -8.44
N GLY A 272 6.76 -26.84 -8.12
CA GLY A 272 7.87 -27.74 -8.52
C GLY A 272 9.15 -27.50 -7.73
N GLN A 273 10.28 -27.34 -8.41
CA GLN A 273 11.61 -27.24 -7.81
C GLN A 273 12.25 -25.89 -8.12
N LYS A 274 13.17 -25.45 -7.24
CA LYS A 274 13.97 -24.26 -7.50
C LYS A 274 14.83 -24.44 -8.74
N ALA A 275 14.81 -23.45 -9.62
CA ALA A 275 15.65 -23.35 -10.80
C ALA A 275 16.67 -22.23 -10.61
N ASN A 276 17.93 -22.51 -10.90
CA ASN A 276 18.97 -21.48 -10.93
C ASN A 276 18.96 -20.81 -12.32
N MET A 277 19.05 -19.48 -12.32
CA MET A 277 19.12 -18.66 -13.53
C MET A 277 20.55 -18.12 -13.71
N ASP A 278 20.92 -17.81 -14.95
CA ASP A 278 22.27 -17.35 -15.27
C ASP A 278 22.44 -15.82 -15.09
N ASP A 279 21.61 -15.19 -14.24
CA ASP A 279 21.63 -13.76 -13.93
C ASP A 279 21.74 -13.52 -12.42
N ALA A 280 22.95 -13.18 -11.97
CA ALA A 280 23.23 -12.96 -10.55
C ALA A 280 22.45 -11.78 -9.94
N ARG A 281 22.16 -10.71 -10.70
CA ARG A 281 21.38 -9.56 -10.23
C ARG A 281 19.92 -9.94 -10.02
N PHE A 282 19.38 -10.74 -10.91
CA PHE A 282 18.03 -11.27 -10.81
C PHE A 282 17.92 -12.22 -9.59
N GLU A 283 18.87 -13.12 -9.39
CA GLU A 283 18.88 -14.07 -8.26
C GLU A 283 19.12 -13.42 -6.89
N GLU A 284 19.69 -12.20 -6.83
CA GLU A 284 19.72 -11.42 -5.58
C GLU A 284 18.32 -10.97 -5.12
N ILE A 285 17.36 -10.89 -6.04
CA ILE A 285 16.02 -10.34 -5.81
C ILE A 285 14.96 -11.44 -5.85
N PHE A 286 15.14 -12.44 -6.72
CA PHE A 286 14.14 -13.45 -7.01
C PHE A 286 14.67 -14.87 -6.91
N ASP A 287 13.84 -15.76 -6.39
CA ASP A 287 13.95 -17.21 -6.57
C ASP A 287 13.00 -17.64 -7.68
N VAL A 288 13.42 -18.59 -8.51
CA VAL A 288 12.55 -19.19 -9.53
C VAL A 288 12.18 -20.61 -9.12
N TYR A 289 10.90 -20.94 -9.21
CA TYR A 289 10.38 -22.30 -9.02
C TYR A 289 9.66 -22.76 -10.27
N THR A 290 9.83 -24.02 -10.66
CA THR A 290 9.25 -24.52 -11.90
C THR A 290 9.00 -26.02 -11.85
N THR A 291 8.01 -26.45 -12.62
CA THR A 291 7.74 -27.87 -12.89
C THR A 291 8.63 -28.44 -13.99
N ASP A 292 9.32 -27.57 -14.76
CA ASP A 292 10.26 -27.97 -15.82
C ASP A 292 11.36 -26.93 -16.01
N GLN A 293 12.60 -27.34 -15.79
CA GLN A 293 13.81 -26.51 -15.85
C GLN A 293 14.07 -25.93 -17.26
N ILE A 294 13.75 -26.68 -18.30
CA ILE A 294 13.95 -26.24 -19.68
C ILE A 294 12.87 -25.22 -20.02
N GLY A 295 11.61 -25.50 -19.67
CA GLY A 295 10.50 -24.60 -19.87
C GLY A 295 10.67 -23.27 -19.14
N ALA A 296 11.26 -23.26 -17.93
CA ALA A 296 11.56 -22.05 -17.18
C ALA A 296 12.54 -21.15 -17.93
N ARG A 297 13.66 -21.71 -18.46
CA ARG A 297 14.64 -20.93 -19.25
C ARG A 297 14.07 -20.43 -20.58
N TYR A 298 13.14 -21.18 -21.17
CA TYR A 298 12.39 -20.72 -22.35
C TYR A 298 11.45 -19.55 -22.01
N ALA A 299 10.73 -19.64 -20.86
CA ALA A 299 9.84 -18.59 -20.40
C ALA A 299 10.62 -17.33 -20.00
N LEU A 300 11.70 -17.49 -19.22
CA LEU A 300 12.49 -16.42 -18.63
C LEU A 300 13.75 -16.13 -19.47
N SER A 301 13.56 -15.39 -20.56
CA SER A 301 14.71 -14.86 -21.32
C SER A 301 15.50 -13.84 -20.47
N PRO A 302 16.81 -13.62 -20.77
CA PRO A 302 17.60 -12.59 -20.06
C PRO A 302 16.93 -11.21 -20.03
N ALA A 303 16.32 -10.79 -21.15
CA ALA A 303 15.60 -9.53 -21.23
C ALA A 303 14.36 -9.51 -20.30
N LEU A 304 13.65 -10.62 -20.13
CA LEU A 304 12.50 -10.70 -19.23
C LEU A 304 12.95 -10.64 -17.77
N MET A 305 14.05 -11.31 -17.41
CA MET A 305 14.62 -11.24 -16.06
C MET A 305 15.08 -9.83 -15.70
N GLU A 306 15.76 -9.14 -16.62
CA GLU A 306 16.13 -7.73 -16.46
C GLU A 306 14.88 -6.85 -16.27
N ASN A 307 13.84 -7.04 -17.06
CA ASN A 307 12.60 -6.28 -16.97
C ASN A 307 11.86 -6.51 -15.64
N PHE A 308 11.84 -7.73 -15.10
CA PHE A 308 11.30 -7.99 -13.76
C PHE A 308 12.12 -7.29 -12.67
N THR A 309 13.44 -7.28 -12.80
CA THR A 309 14.33 -6.55 -11.88
C THR A 309 14.03 -5.06 -11.90
N LEU A 310 13.92 -4.47 -13.08
CA LEU A 310 13.57 -3.05 -13.26
C LEU A 310 12.18 -2.72 -12.73
N LEU A 311 11.19 -3.56 -12.99
CA LEU A 311 9.83 -3.40 -12.48
C LEU A 311 9.81 -3.36 -10.95
N CYS A 312 10.49 -4.31 -10.28
CA CYS A 312 10.59 -4.36 -8.84
C CYS A 312 11.26 -3.11 -8.26
N LEU A 313 12.36 -2.65 -8.87
CA LEU A 313 13.08 -1.45 -8.45
C LEU A 313 12.25 -0.17 -8.64
N ARG A 314 11.54 -0.06 -9.76
CA ARG A 314 10.68 1.10 -10.07
C ARG A 314 9.50 1.22 -9.12
N LEU A 315 8.84 0.10 -8.81
CA LEU A 315 7.69 0.08 -7.92
C LEU A 315 8.08 0.19 -6.43
N ASP A 316 9.39 0.04 -6.10
CA ASP A 316 9.91 -0.04 -4.71
C ASP A 316 9.09 -1.02 -3.84
N ALA A 317 8.65 -2.13 -4.43
CA ALA A 317 7.79 -3.12 -3.80
C ALA A 317 8.16 -4.53 -4.24
N PRO A 318 7.98 -5.56 -3.39
CA PRO A 318 8.12 -6.94 -3.80
C PRO A 318 7.15 -7.29 -4.93
N VAL A 319 7.66 -7.91 -5.98
CA VAL A 319 6.89 -8.37 -7.14
C VAL A 319 7.01 -9.88 -7.22
N ASN A 320 5.87 -10.57 -7.23
CA ASN A 320 5.78 -12.01 -7.41
C ASN A 320 5.02 -12.33 -8.68
N SER A 321 5.39 -13.37 -9.41
CA SER A 321 4.70 -13.74 -10.65
C SER A 321 4.60 -15.24 -10.83
N VAL A 322 3.52 -15.68 -11.47
CA VAL A 322 3.31 -17.06 -11.90
C VAL A 322 2.88 -17.08 -13.35
N PHE A 323 3.60 -17.83 -14.17
CA PHE A 323 3.22 -18.16 -15.54
C PHE A 323 2.53 -19.51 -15.54
N LYS A 324 1.26 -19.53 -15.89
CA LYS A 324 0.40 -20.72 -15.88
C LYS A 324 -0.72 -20.57 -16.90
N ASP A 325 -1.05 -21.66 -17.59
CA ASP A 325 -2.20 -21.74 -18.50
C ASP A 325 -2.26 -20.62 -19.55
N ASN A 326 -1.11 -20.28 -20.15
CA ASN A 326 -0.93 -19.18 -21.10
C ASN A 326 -1.29 -17.79 -20.53
N GLN A 327 -1.25 -17.64 -19.24
CA GLN A 327 -1.45 -16.37 -18.54
C GLN A 327 -0.27 -16.06 -17.61
N ILE A 328 -0.09 -14.80 -17.36
CA ILE A 328 0.80 -14.30 -16.31
C ILE A 328 -0.03 -13.69 -15.21
N PHE A 329 0.25 -14.09 -13.98
CA PHE A 329 -0.29 -13.51 -12.77
C PHE A 329 0.84 -12.78 -12.05
N ILE A 330 0.62 -11.54 -11.67
CA ILE A 330 1.62 -10.73 -10.95
C ILE A 330 0.96 -10.15 -9.70
N ALA A 331 1.69 -10.21 -8.59
CA ALA A 331 1.30 -9.55 -7.34
C ALA A 331 2.39 -8.54 -6.95
N VAL A 332 1.99 -7.30 -6.71
CA VAL A 332 2.85 -6.23 -6.24
C VAL A 332 2.47 -5.89 -4.80
N GLU A 333 3.36 -6.17 -3.85
CA GLU A 333 3.11 -5.97 -2.41
C GLU A 333 3.41 -4.52 -2.00
N THR A 334 2.50 -3.59 -2.32
CA THR A 334 2.70 -2.16 -2.02
C THR A 334 2.45 -1.82 -0.56
N TRP A 335 1.68 -2.64 0.16
CA TRP A 335 1.23 -2.44 1.54
C TRP A 335 0.45 -1.13 1.75
N ARG A 336 -0.19 -0.64 0.72
CA ARG A 336 -1.04 0.55 0.69
C ARG A 336 -2.22 0.31 -0.24
N ASP A 337 -3.18 1.22 -0.19
CA ASP A 337 -4.30 1.35 -1.10
C ASP A 337 -3.84 2.34 -2.18
N ASP A 338 -3.52 1.83 -3.36
CA ASP A 338 -2.80 2.60 -4.39
C ASP A 338 -3.70 3.60 -5.12
N PHE A 339 -5.02 3.36 -5.18
CA PHE A 339 -5.98 4.24 -5.86
C PHE A 339 -6.77 5.16 -4.92
N GLU A 340 -6.35 5.28 -3.65
CA GLU A 340 -6.99 6.17 -2.67
C GLU A 340 -6.37 7.58 -2.65
N PRO A 341 -7.20 8.64 -2.60
CA PRO A 341 -6.70 10.01 -2.55
C PRO A 341 -6.08 10.37 -1.19
N ASP A 342 -4.88 10.94 -1.20
CA ASP A 342 -4.33 11.57 0.01
C ASP A 342 -4.89 12.98 0.17
N ILE A 343 -5.84 13.15 1.10
CA ILE A 343 -6.48 14.45 1.38
C ILE A 343 -5.50 15.54 1.82
N ARG A 344 -4.26 15.18 2.20
CA ARG A 344 -3.23 16.15 2.62
C ARG A 344 -2.51 16.78 1.45
N LYS A 345 -2.58 16.18 0.27
CA LYS A 345 -1.95 16.68 -0.95
C LYS A 345 -2.97 17.43 -1.79
N SER A 346 -2.58 18.56 -2.37
CA SER A 346 -3.43 19.29 -3.32
C SER A 346 -3.55 18.53 -4.63
N LEU A 347 -4.74 18.50 -5.19
CA LEU A 347 -5.04 17.91 -6.50
C LEU A 347 -4.67 18.84 -7.66
N ILE A 348 -4.58 20.14 -7.40
CA ILE A 348 -4.18 21.14 -8.41
C ILE A 348 -2.67 21.07 -8.67
N ASN A 349 -1.90 20.50 -7.75
CA ASN A 349 -0.49 20.26 -7.99
C ASN A 349 -0.35 19.12 -9.02
N ASN A 350 0.23 19.44 -10.19
CA ASN A 350 0.50 18.48 -11.26
C ASN A 350 1.22 17.20 -10.79
N GLU A 351 2.02 17.30 -9.71
CA GLU A 351 2.72 16.15 -9.14
C GLU A 351 1.75 15.07 -8.63
N THR A 352 0.62 15.44 -8.04
CA THR A 352 -0.35 14.46 -7.49
C THR A 352 -1.05 13.69 -8.60
N ILE A 353 -1.53 14.39 -9.63
CA ILE A 353 -2.15 13.75 -10.79
C ILE A 353 -1.13 12.91 -11.59
N ALA A 354 0.06 13.48 -11.82
CA ALA A 354 1.16 12.77 -12.49
C ALA A 354 1.56 11.49 -11.74
N LEU A 355 1.45 11.47 -10.42
CA LEU A 355 1.70 10.26 -9.64
C LEU A 355 0.71 9.15 -10.00
N TYR A 356 -0.61 9.42 -9.97
CA TYR A 356 -1.63 8.44 -10.36
C TYR A 356 -1.52 8.05 -11.83
N GLU A 357 -1.25 9.00 -12.73
CA GLU A 357 -0.97 8.69 -14.14
C GLU A 357 0.25 7.77 -14.28
N SER A 358 1.32 8.02 -13.53
CA SER A 358 2.53 7.18 -13.56
C SER A 358 2.31 5.80 -12.95
N GLU A 359 1.48 5.67 -11.92
CA GLU A 359 1.10 4.38 -11.31
C GLU A 359 0.29 3.54 -12.30
N ILE A 360 -0.78 4.08 -12.87
CA ILE A 360 -1.58 3.39 -13.89
C ILE A 360 -0.74 3.06 -15.13
N ALA A 361 0.05 4.04 -15.61
CA ALA A 361 0.96 3.82 -16.73
C ALA A 361 1.98 2.70 -16.43
N SER A 362 2.46 2.61 -15.19
CA SER A 362 3.40 1.56 -14.78
C SER A 362 2.79 0.17 -14.92
N PHE A 363 1.53 -0.01 -14.53
CA PHE A 363 0.83 -1.29 -14.70
C PHE A 363 0.50 -1.57 -16.17
N THR A 364 0.08 -0.57 -16.94
CA THR A 364 -0.17 -0.75 -18.38
C THR A 364 1.12 -1.02 -19.16
N GLN A 365 2.22 -0.49 -18.70
CA GLN A 365 3.54 -0.64 -19.32
C GLN A 365 4.15 -2.04 -19.10
N ILE A 366 3.68 -2.80 -18.09
CA ILE A 366 4.10 -4.19 -17.83
C ILE A 366 3.99 -5.04 -19.09
N VAL A 367 2.92 -4.88 -19.89
CA VAL A 367 2.71 -5.63 -21.13
C VAL A 367 3.87 -5.42 -22.11
N LYS A 368 4.30 -4.17 -22.27
CA LYS A 368 5.39 -3.80 -23.20
C LYS A 368 6.75 -4.21 -22.65
N GLU A 369 7.00 -3.94 -21.38
CA GLU A 369 8.27 -4.26 -20.72
C GLU A 369 8.51 -5.77 -20.66
N LEU A 370 7.49 -6.55 -20.30
CA LEU A 370 7.61 -8.00 -20.30
C LEU A 370 7.45 -8.64 -21.70
N ASN A 371 7.24 -7.83 -22.75
CA ASN A 371 7.04 -8.29 -24.14
C ASN A 371 5.92 -9.35 -24.26
N LEU A 372 4.82 -9.18 -23.52
CA LEU A 372 3.71 -10.14 -23.48
C LEU A 372 3.00 -10.24 -24.84
N ASN A 373 3.04 -9.16 -25.65
CA ASN A 373 2.43 -9.05 -26.96
C ASN A 373 3.21 -9.80 -28.07
N ARG A 374 4.42 -10.28 -27.80
CA ARG A 374 5.20 -11.00 -28.81
C ARG A 374 4.75 -12.44 -28.91
N LYS A 375 4.18 -12.78 -30.07
CA LYS A 375 3.96 -14.18 -30.47
C LYS A 375 5.32 -14.79 -30.78
N ILE A 376 5.86 -15.53 -29.85
CA ILE A 376 7.04 -16.35 -30.10
C ILE A 376 6.53 -17.77 -30.30
N TRP A 377 6.26 -18.08 -31.62
CA TRP A 377 5.95 -19.42 -32.20
C TRP A 377 4.91 -20.28 -31.53
#